data_cdc1f92730f41ff7339fe6fe389f8925
#
_entry.id   cdc1f92730f41ff7339fe6fe389f8925
#
_cell.length_a   1.000
_cell.length_b   1.000
_cell.length_c   1.000
_cell.angle_alpha   90.00
_cell.angle_beta   90.00
_cell.angle_gamma   90.00
#
_symmetry.space_group_name_H-M   'P 1'
#
loop_
_entity.id
_entity.type
_entity.pdbx_description
1 polymer ?
#
loop_
_entity_poly.entity_id
_entity_poly.type
_entity_poly.pdbx_seq_one_letter_code
_entity_poly.pdbx_strand_id
1 'polypeptide(L)'
;MKVLQLTGYFLPEKAASIYLVENRLEAFANENFDMVIHASRPTRGLSDEEYEKYKNKKEELLYDGKLRIHRFAMYREGKNALLRALRYSLNWIIQLWYGLKEDHVDCVYLESTPPIQGMLGAFIKKIRGIPFVYCLQDIFPDSLAGTGLDKKGGLLWKIGRVIEDFTYKHADKIIVISEDFKKNIMAKGVPEDKIVVVYNWVDQNAVVGVPREKNKLFDKYHLDRGKFYIEYSGNIGLTQNMDMLLEVMKELKVSHPQIGLVLVGEGAYKKQVEEIVARDGLTNVTMLPFQPYEDISYVFSLGDAGLVISKPGVGANSVPSKTWSIMSASLPVLANFDENELKDILAGNECGIFTKAGDKEAFKQSIISLYENRELCRRYGRNGRQFVMDNLTREVGTQKYVEVIKSVCRGK
;
A
#
# COMPACT_ATOMS: atom_id res chain seq x y z
N MET A 1 -8.65 -14.30 24.25
CA MET A 1 -9.42 -13.19 23.62
C MET A 1 -9.85 -13.64 22.26
N LYS A 2 -11.17 -13.69 22.02
CA LYS A 2 -11.73 -14.17 20.74
C LYS A 2 -12.04 -13.01 19.82
N VAL A 3 -11.35 -12.93 18.68
CA VAL A 3 -11.53 -11.88 17.66
C VAL A 3 -12.20 -12.47 16.43
N LEU A 4 -13.32 -11.88 16.03
CA LEU A 4 -14.03 -12.26 14.82
C LEU A 4 -13.64 -11.34 13.66
N GLN A 5 -13.10 -11.91 12.59
CA GLN A 5 -12.84 -11.20 11.34
C GLN A 5 -13.86 -11.61 10.28
N LEU A 6 -14.54 -10.63 9.70
CA LEU A 6 -15.44 -10.80 8.57
C LEU A 6 -14.80 -10.13 7.35
N THR A 7 -14.54 -10.87 6.30
CA THR A 7 -13.82 -10.33 5.14
C THR A 7 -14.39 -10.81 3.81
N GLY A 8 -14.42 -9.91 2.83
CA GLY A 8 -14.88 -10.21 1.49
C GLY A 8 -13.86 -10.99 0.65
N TYR A 9 -12.58 -10.83 0.98
CA TYR A 9 -11.44 -11.47 0.30
C TYR A 9 -10.44 -11.93 1.33
N PHE A 10 -9.90 -13.13 1.13
CA PHE A 10 -8.94 -13.70 2.06
C PHE A 10 -7.95 -14.63 1.35
N LEU A 11 -6.86 -14.96 2.01
CA LEU A 11 -5.86 -15.91 1.53
C LEU A 11 -6.51 -17.16 0.89
N PRO A 12 -6.03 -17.68 -0.22
CA PRO A 12 -4.83 -17.30 -0.99
C PRO A 12 -5.10 -16.31 -2.14
N GLU A 13 -6.18 -15.55 -2.10
CA GLU A 13 -6.49 -14.56 -3.15
C GLU A 13 -5.36 -13.54 -3.27
N LYS A 14 -4.85 -13.34 -4.49
CA LYS A 14 -3.70 -12.47 -4.75
C LYS A 14 -4.11 -11.00 -4.65
N ALA A 15 -3.53 -10.30 -3.68
CA ALA A 15 -3.65 -8.86 -3.51
C ALA A 15 -2.26 -8.25 -3.28
N ALA A 16 -2.08 -6.99 -3.66
CA ALA A 16 -0.79 -6.30 -3.54
C ALA A 16 -0.27 -6.21 -2.09
N SER A 17 -1.17 -6.27 -1.10
CA SER A 17 -0.87 -6.15 0.32
C SER A 17 -1.02 -7.47 1.10
N ILE A 18 -0.94 -8.61 0.42
CA ILE A 18 -1.20 -9.92 1.05
C ILE A 18 -0.25 -10.20 2.22
N TYR A 19 1.02 -9.80 2.11
CA TYR A 19 2.01 -9.96 3.18
C TYR A 19 1.62 -9.21 4.46
N LEU A 20 0.92 -8.09 4.37
CA LEU A 20 0.43 -7.34 5.53
C LEU A 20 -0.61 -8.17 6.31
N VAL A 21 -1.47 -8.90 5.57
CA VAL A 21 -2.46 -9.80 6.19
C VAL A 21 -1.76 -10.96 6.89
N GLU A 22 -0.83 -11.64 6.22
CA GLU A 22 -0.10 -12.78 6.78
C GLU A 22 0.68 -12.39 8.03
N ASN A 23 1.43 -11.29 7.99
CA ASN A 23 2.21 -10.81 9.13
C ASN A 23 1.31 -10.46 10.34
N ARG A 24 0.16 -9.83 10.07
CA ARG A 24 -0.79 -9.49 11.14
C ARG A 24 -1.42 -10.73 11.78
N LEU A 25 -1.80 -11.72 10.97
CA LEU A 25 -2.36 -12.98 11.48
C LEU A 25 -1.36 -13.74 12.34
N GLU A 26 -0.10 -13.78 11.90
CA GLU A 26 0.98 -14.37 12.69
C GLU A 26 1.18 -13.64 14.04
N ALA A 27 1.17 -12.30 14.01
CA ALA A 27 1.29 -11.53 15.26
C ALA A 27 0.10 -11.77 16.20
N PHE A 28 -1.13 -11.88 15.69
CA PHE A 28 -2.30 -12.19 16.49
C PHE A 28 -2.20 -13.61 17.12
N ALA A 29 -1.73 -14.58 16.35
CA ALA A 29 -1.51 -15.94 16.86
C ALA A 29 -0.41 -15.98 17.93
N ASN A 30 0.68 -15.23 17.77
CA ASN A 30 1.76 -15.13 18.76
C ASN A 30 1.28 -14.47 20.06
N GLU A 31 0.35 -13.54 19.99
CA GLU A 31 -0.30 -12.89 21.14
C GLU A 31 -1.46 -13.72 21.73
N ASN A 32 -1.61 -14.96 21.31
CA ASN A 32 -2.64 -15.91 21.76
C ASN A 32 -4.08 -15.39 21.56
N PHE A 33 -4.34 -14.69 20.46
CA PHE A 33 -5.71 -14.41 20.07
C PHE A 33 -6.35 -15.69 19.49
N ASP A 34 -7.58 -15.97 19.88
CA ASP A 34 -8.45 -16.96 19.23
C ASP A 34 -9.16 -16.27 18.07
N MET A 35 -8.63 -16.43 16.87
CA MET A 35 -9.15 -15.78 15.66
C MET A 35 -10.16 -16.67 14.95
N VAL A 36 -11.37 -16.16 14.74
CA VAL A 36 -12.37 -16.79 13.86
C VAL A 36 -12.57 -15.89 12.64
N ILE A 37 -12.32 -16.44 11.47
CA ILE A 37 -12.41 -15.70 10.20
C ILE A 37 -13.50 -16.31 9.33
N HIS A 38 -14.51 -15.51 8.99
CA HIS A 38 -15.50 -15.91 7.99
C HIS A 38 -15.20 -15.20 6.67
N ALA A 39 -14.87 -15.97 5.64
CA ALA A 39 -14.55 -15.50 4.31
C ALA A 39 -15.28 -16.29 3.24
N SER A 40 -15.52 -15.69 2.08
CA SER A 40 -15.95 -16.46 0.92
C SER A 40 -14.83 -17.40 0.46
N ARG A 41 -15.18 -18.48 -0.24
CA ARG A 41 -14.19 -19.27 -0.96
C ARG A 41 -13.43 -18.37 -1.93
N PRO A 42 -12.11 -18.53 -2.03
CA PRO A 42 -11.30 -17.66 -2.86
C PRO A 42 -11.65 -17.83 -4.34
N THR A 43 -11.75 -16.69 -5.03
CA THR A 43 -12.18 -16.64 -6.44
C THR A 43 -11.36 -15.72 -7.31
N ARG A 44 -10.52 -14.86 -6.71
CA ARG A 44 -9.80 -13.78 -7.38
C ARG A 44 -8.31 -14.11 -7.52
N GLY A 45 -7.79 -14.00 -8.76
CA GLY A 45 -6.35 -14.14 -9.00
C GLY A 45 -5.79 -15.55 -8.85
N LEU A 46 -6.65 -16.58 -8.88
CA LEU A 46 -6.29 -17.99 -8.75
C LEU A 46 -6.18 -18.67 -10.10
N SER A 47 -5.27 -19.64 -10.22
CA SER A 47 -5.28 -20.62 -11.28
C SER A 47 -6.50 -21.55 -11.13
N ASP A 48 -6.85 -22.30 -12.19
CA ASP A 48 -7.95 -23.25 -12.10
C ASP A 48 -7.64 -24.39 -11.12
N GLU A 49 -6.38 -24.80 -11.02
CA GLU A 49 -5.92 -25.80 -10.03
C GLU A 49 -6.10 -25.29 -8.59
N GLU A 50 -5.67 -24.08 -8.28
CA GLU A 50 -5.87 -23.46 -6.97
C GLU A 50 -7.36 -23.31 -6.63
N TYR A 51 -8.19 -22.91 -7.62
CA TYR A 51 -9.63 -22.80 -7.42
C TYR A 51 -10.28 -24.15 -7.07
N GLU A 52 -9.96 -25.23 -7.80
CA GLU A 52 -10.50 -26.57 -7.51
C GLU A 52 -10.07 -27.07 -6.12
N LYS A 53 -8.84 -26.78 -5.70
CA LYS A 53 -8.35 -27.11 -4.35
C LYS A 53 -9.21 -26.49 -3.24
N TYR A 54 -9.73 -25.29 -3.45
CA TYR A 54 -10.54 -24.59 -2.47
C TYR A 54 -12.06 -24.78 -2.64
N LYS A 55 -12.52 -25.35 -3.74
CA LYS A 55 -13.94 -25.51 -4.10
C LYS A 55 -14.77 -26.22 -3.02
N ASN A 56 -14.19 -27.20 -2.34
CA ASN A 56 -14.86 -27.97 -1.29
C ASN A 56 -14.32 -27.70 0.11
N LYS A 57 -13.33 -26.81 0.24
CA LYS A 57 -12.68 -26.53 1.52
C LYS A 57 -13.59 -25.60 2.34
N LYS A 58 -14.16 -26.13 3.42
CA LYS A 58 -15.07 -25.37 4.30
C LYS A 58 -14.37 -24.75 5.49
N GLU A 59 -13.31 -25.40 5.98
CA GLU A 59 -12.58 -25.00 7.16
C GLU A 59 -11.07 -25.14 6.97
N GLU A 60 -10.31 -24.29 7.64
CA GLU A 60 -8.87 -24.36 7.77
C GLU A 60 -8.48 -23.97 9.19
N LEU A 61 -7.49 -24.66 9.73
CA LEU A 61 -6.84 -24.32 11.00
C LEU A 61 -5.39 -23.94 10.72
N LEU A 62 -4.97 -22.80 11.20
CA LEU A 62 -3.60 -22.29 11.12
C LEU A 62 -3.09 -21.97 12.51
N TYR A 63 -1.77 -21.90 12.67
CA TYR A 63 -1.09 -21.54 13.92
C TYR A 63 -1.57 -22.38 15.13
N ASP A 64 -1.47 -23.72 14.98
CA ASP A 64 -1.87 -24.69 16.01
C ASP A 64 -3.32 -24.52 16.51
N GLY A 65 -4.22 -24.14 15.58
CA GLY A 65 -5.65 -23.97 15.82
C GLY A 65 -6.06 -22.63 16.42
N LYS A 66 -5.13 -21.70 16.65
CA LYS A 66 -5.45 -20.33 17.10
C LYS A 66 -6.18 -19.52 16.04
N LEU A 67 -6.05 -19.90 14.77
CA LEU A 67 -6.71 -19.28 13.64
C LEU A 67 -7.64 -20.27 12.97
N ARG A 68 -8.94 -20.03 13.04
CA ARG A 68 -9.99 -20.84 12.42
C ARG A 68 -10.64 -20.08 11.27
N ILE A 69 -10.56 -20.60 10.06
CA ILE A 69 -11.13 -19.99 8.87
C ILE A 69 -12.33 -20.80 8.42
N HIS A 70 -13.51 -20.18 8.41
CA HIS A 70 -14.73 -20.75 7.84
C HIS A 70 -14.99 -20.15 6.46
N ARG A 71 -15.10 -21.05 5.45
CA ARG A 71 -15.29 -20.64 4.05
C ARG A 71 -16.68 -21.02 3.57
N PHE A 72 -17.46 -20.01 3.22
CA PHE A 72 -18.78 -20.21 2.60
C PHE A 72 -18.71 -20.14 1.08
N ALA A 73 -19.66 -20.81 0.41
CA ALA A 73 -19.72 -20.84 -1.03
C ALA A 73 -20.12 -19.46 -1.61
N MET A 74 -19.38 -19.06 -2.65
CA MET A 74 -19.67 -17.87 -3.44
C MET A 74 -19.30 -18.15 -4.90
N TYR A 75 -20.05 -17.57 -5.84
CA TYR A 75 -19.70 -17.70 -7.26
C TYR A 75 -18.45 -16.90 -7.63
N ARG A 76 -17.77 -17.33 -8.70
CA ARG A 76 -16.56 -16.68 -9.20
C ARG A 76 -16.84 -15.21 -9.54
N GLU A 77 -15.90 -14.33 -9.20
CA GLU A 77 -15.98 -12.92 -9.55
C GLU A 77 -15.74 -12.74 -11.05
N GLY A 78 -16.71 -12.12 -11.73
CA GLY A 78 -16.63 -11.78 -13.14
C GLY A 78 -16.39 -10.28 -13.38
N LYS A 79 -16.29 -9.92 -14.66
CA LYS A 79 -16.10 -8.51 -15.07
C LYS A 79 -17.40 -7.68 -15.01
N ASN A 80 -18.57 -8.31 -14.92
CA ASN A 80 -19.87 -7.63 -14.91
C ASN A 80 -20.09 -6.90 -13.57
N ALA A 81 -20.29 -5.58 -13.63
CA ALA A 81 -20.46 -4.74 -12.45
C ALA A 81 -21.71 -5.07 -11.61
N LEU A 82 -22.82 -5.43 -12.25
CA LEU A 82 -24.05 -5.80 -11.54
C LEU A 82 -23.92 -7.10 -10.77
N LEU A 83 -23.29 -8.12 -11.38
CA LEU A 83 -23.00 -9.39 -10.72
C LEU A 83 -22.01 -9.20 -9.56
N ARG A 84 -21.04 -8.29 -9.68
CA ARG A 84 -20.15 -7.94 -8.56
C ARG A 84 -20.91 -7.27 -7.42
N ALA A 85 -21.80 -6.33 -7.72
CA ALA A 85 -22.62 -5.67 -6.71
C ALA A 85 -23.52 -6.68 -5.97
N LEU A 86 -24.16 -7.60 -6.71
CA LEU A 86 -24.95 -8.69 -6.12
C LEU A 86 -24.07 -9.60 -5.24
N ARG A 87 -22.87 -9.95 -5.70
CA ARG A 87 -21.91 -10.74 -4.92
C ARG A 87 -21.57 -10.03 -3.60
N TYR A 88 -21.30 -8.75 -3.62
CA TYR A 88 -20.98 -7.99 -2.40
C TYR A 88 -22.17 -7.96 -1.42
N SER A 89 -23.39 -7.79 -1.94
CA SER A 89 -24.62 -7.80 -1.12
C SER A 89 -24.86 -9.17 -0.49
N LEU A 90 -24.75 -10.26 -1.25
CA LEU A 90 -24.89 -11.62 -0.73
C LEU A 90 -23.81 -11.96 0.30
N ASN A 91 -22.56 -11.60 0.00
CA ASN A 91 -21.46 -11.78 0.91
C ASN A 91 -21.69 -11.05 2.23
N TRP A 92 -22.16 -9.81 2.16
CA TRP A 92 -22.49 -8.99 3.32
C TRP A 92 -23.60 -9.63 4.19
N ILE A 93 -24.68 -10.12 3.58
CA ILE A 93 -25.80 -10.79 4.29
C ILE A 93 -25.32 -12.05 5.01
N ILE A 94 -24.53 -12.89 4.31
CA ILE A 94 -23.99 -14.13 4.88
C ILE A 94 -23.05 -13.81 6.05
N GLN A 95 -22.19 -12.83 5.90
CA GLN A 95 -21.26 -12.43 6.97
C GLN A 95 -21.99 -11.80 8.16
N LEU A 96 -23.06 -11.02 7.93
CA LEU A 96 -23.89 -10.52 9.03
C LEU A 96 -24.50 -11.69 9.83
N TRP A 97 -25.02 -12.71 9.14
CA TRP A 97 -25.57 -13.88 9.79
C TRP A 97 -24.53 -14.62 10.64
N TYR A 98 -23.31 -14.81 10.14
CA TYR A 98 -22.21 -15.38 10.93
C TYR A 98 -21.84 -14.48 12.12
N GLY A 99 -21.72 -13.19 11.90
CA GLY A 99 -21.38 -12.22 12.95
C GLY A 99 -22.43 -12.16 14.08
N LEU A 100 -23.69 -12.42 13.74
CA LEU A 100 -24.77 -12.48 14.73
C LEU A 100 -24.83 -13.81 15.47
N LYS A 101 -24.26 -14.90 14.91
CA LYS A 101 -24.32 -16.25 15.51
C LYS A 101 -23.03 -16.67 16.24
N GLU A 102 -21.90 -16.07 15.93
CA GLU A 102 -20.61 -16.46 16.52
C GLU A 102 -20.59 -16.14 18.00
N ASP A 103 -20.40 -17.18 18.86
CA ASP A 103 -20.47 -17.04 20.31
C ASP A 103 -19.15 -16.56 20.92
N HIS A 104 -19.25 -15.91 22.09
CA HIS A 104 -18.12 -15.47 22.91
C HIS A 104 -17.12 -14.58 22.20
N VAL A 105 -17.59 -13.70 21.27
CA VAL A 105 -16.75 -12.73 20.55
C VAL A 105 -16.46 -11.53 21.46
N ASP A 106 -15.17 -11.23 21.67
CA ASP A 106 -14.74 -10.05 22.42
C ASP A 106 -14.66 -8.80 21.55
N CYS A 107 -14.27 -8.94 20.28
CA CYS A 107 -14.13 -7.84 19.32
C CYS A 107 -14.34 -8.32 17.88
N VAL A 108 -14.94 -7.47 17.04
CA VAL A 108 -15.00 -7.67 15.59
C VAL A 108 -13.90 -6.84 14.93
N TYR A 109 -13.14 -7.45 14.03
CA TYR A 109 -12.14 -6.76 13.19
C TYR A 109 -12.60 -6.75 11.73
N LEU A 110 -12.61 -5.58 11.11
CA LEU A 110 -13.07 -5.36 9.74
C LEU A 110 -12.10 -4.48 8.95
N GLU A 111 -11.98 -4.77 7.66
CA GLU A 111 -11.24 -3.94 6.71
C GLU A 111 -12.21 -3.21 5.76
N SER A 112 -11.75 -2.11 5.16
CA SER A 112 -12.58 -1.26 4.29
C SER A 112 -12.88 -1.84 2.91
N THR A 113 -12.47 -3.07 2.64
CA THR A 113 -12.69 -3.71 1.33
C THR A 113 -13.58 -4.95 1.45
N PRO A 114 -14.78 -4.97 0.84
CA PRO A 114 -15.45 -3.87 0.11
C PRO A 114 -15.94 -2.73 1.02
N PRO A 115 -16.23 -1.53 0.46
CA PRO A 115 -16.54 -0.34 1.25
C PRO A 115 -17.73 -0.47 2.23
N ILE A 116 -18.67 -1.36 1.96
CA ILE A 116 -19.84 -1.62 2.83
C ILE A 116 -19.50 -2.46 4.06
N GLN A 117 -18.27 -2.96 4.17
CA GLN A 117 -17.86 -3.92 5.20
C GLN A 117 -17.97 -3.33 6.62
N GLY A 118 -17.66 -2.04 6.79
CA GLY A 118 -17.77 -1.38 8.09
C GLY A 118 -19.17 -1.35 8.68
N MET A 119 -20.22 -1.37 7.85
CA MET A 119 -21.59 -1.46 8.31
C MET A 119 -21.88 -2.76 9.07
N LEU A 120 -21.20 -3.88 8.74
CA LEU A 120 -21.35 -5.14 9.49
C LEU A 120 -21.03 -4.94 10.95
N GLY A 121 -19.88 -4.32 11.25
CA GLY A 121 -19.47 -4.01 12.62
C GLY A 121 -20.51 -3.15 13.35
N ALA A 122 -21.00 -2.11 12.69
CA ALA A 122 -22.01 -1.23 13.24
C ALA A 122 -23.31 -1.97 13.58
N PHE A 123 -23.81 -2.86 12.69
CA PHE A 123 -24.99 -3.66 12.94
C PHE A 123 -24.78 -4.70 14.04
N ILE A 124 -23.65 -5.42 14.03
CA ILE A 124 -23.31 -6.41 15.08
C ILE A 124 -23.24 -5.71 16.43
N LYS A 125 -22.57 -4.55 16.50
CA LYS A 125 -22.48 -3.76 17.73
C LYS A 125 -23.86 -3.31 18.23
N LYS A 126 -24.73 -2.83 17.34
CA LYS A 126 -26.09 -2.40 17.73
C LYS A 126 -26.96 -3.55 18.25
N ILE A 127 -26.80 -4.75 17.70
CA ILE A 127 -27.65 -5.91 18.04
C ILE A 127 -27.07 -6.70 19.23
N ARG A 128 -25.75 -6.89 19.26
CA ARG A 128 -25.08 -7.77 20.25
C ARG A 128 -24.20 -7.03 21.27
N GLY A 129 -23.98 -5.73 21.11
CA GLY A 129 -23.09 -4.96 21.98
C GLY A 129 -21.60 -5.27 21.80
N ILE A 130 -21.20 -6.02 20.76
CA ILE A 130 -19.80 -6.40 20.52
C ILE A 130 -19.08 -5.21 19.89
N PRO A 131 -17.99 -4.73 20.49
CA PRO A 131 -17.21 -3.62 19.93
C PRO A 131 -16.47 -4.03 18.66
N PHE A 132 -16.12 -3.06 17.80
CA PHE A 132 -15.37 -3.36 16.59
C PHE A 132 -14.28 -2.36 16.27
N VAL A 133 -13.22 -2.87 15.66
CA VAL A 133 -12.11 -2.12 15.06
C VAL A 133 -12.28 -2.12 13.55
N TYR A 134 -12.21 -0.94 12.96
CA TYR A 134 -12.31 -0.76 11.51
C TYR A 134 -10.97 -0.30 10.92
N CYS A 135 -10.38 -1.11 10.04
CA CYS A 135 -9.14 -0.79 9.35
C CYS A 135 -9.43 -0.17 7.99
N LEU A 136 -9.05 1.10 7.84
CA LEU A 136 -9.34 1.93 6.68
C LEU A 136 -8.12 1.96 5.75
N GLN A 137 -8.10 1.07 4.75
CA GLN A 137 -7.06 1.00 3.73
C GLN A 137 -7.34 1.92 2.52
N ASP A 138 -8.59 2.37 2.39
CA ASP A 138 -9.04 3.29 1.35
C ASP A 138 -10.22 4.11 1.88
N ILE A 139 -10.24 5.41 1.59
CA ILE A 139 -11.34 6.30 1.98
C ILE A 139 -12.37 6.34 0.86
N PHE A 140 -13.34 5.44 0.95
CA PHE A 140 -14.52 5.46 0.11
C PHE A 140 -15.59 6.37 0.79
N PRO A 141 -16.27 7.30 0.07
CA PRO A 141 -16.33 7.41 -1.38
C PRO A 141 -15.33 8.41 -2.00
N ASP A 142 -14.40 8.99 -1.24
CA ASP A 142 -13.49 9.99 -1.78
C ASP A 142 -12.64 9.43 -2.94
N SER A 143 -12.24 8.16 -2.85
CA SER A 143 -11.50 7.45 -3.90
C SER A 143 -12.28 7.27 -5.22
N LEU A 144 -13.61 7.33 -5.21
CA LEU A 144 -14.42 7.27 -6.44
C LEU A 144 -14.19 8.48 -7.35
N ALA A 145 -13.93 9.64 -6.78
CA ALA A 145 -13.75 10.88 -7.56
C ALA A 145 -12.59 10.78 -8.57
N GLY A 146 -11.56 9.95 -8.27
CA GLY A 146 -10.43 9.70 -9.17
C GLY A 146 -10.66 8.63 -10.24
N THR A 147 -11.73 7.83 -10.13
CA THR A 147 -11.99 6.70 -11.04
C THR A 147 -12.88 7.03 -12.23
N GLY A 148 -13.51 8.20 -12.25
CA GLY A 148 -14.49 8.60 -13.28
C GLY A 148 -15.87 7.92 -13.13
N LEU A 149 -16.08 7.10 -12.09
CA LEU A 149 -17.36 6.41 -11.85
C LEU A 149 -18.41 7.35 -11.25
N ASP A 150 -18.00 8.34 -10.47
CA ASP A 150 -18.86 9.41 -9.97
C ASP A 150 -18.00 10.64 -9.62
N LYS A 151 -18.64 11.80 -9.51
CA LYS A 151 -17.99 13.04 -9.06
C LYS A 151 -18.33 13.31 -7.59
N LYS A 152 -17.49 14.06 -6.91
CA LYS A 152 -17.74 14.53 -5.55
C LYS A 152 -19.11 15.22 -5.48
N GLY A 153 -20.00 14.73 -4.59
CA GLY A 153 -21.38 15.20 -4.47
C GLY A 153 -22.40 14.51 -5.39
N GLY A 154 -21.98 13.56 -6.24
CA GLY A 154 -22.89 12.69 -7.01
C GLY A 154 -23.73 11.75 -6.15
N LEU A 155 -24.62 11.00 -6.75
CA LEU A 155 -25.54 10.10 -6.02
C LEU A 155 -24.79 8.96 -5.31
N LEU A 156 -23.90 8.29 -6.01
CA LEU A 156 -23.09 7.20 -5.43
C LEU A 156 -22.17 7.72 -4.33
N TRP A 157 -21.58 8.90 -4.52
CA TRP A 157 -20.78 9.55 -3.50
C TRP A 157 -21.61 9.85 -2.24
N LYS A 158 -22.83 10.37 -2.37
CA LYS A 158 -23.73 10.65 -1.23
C LYS A 158 -24.11 9.38 -0.48
N ILE A 159 -24.44 8.30 -1.20
CA ILE A 159 -24.72 6.99 -0.60
C ILE A 159 -23.47 6.48 0.15
N GLY A 160 -22.31 6.56 -0.48
CA GLY A 160 -21.03 6.20 0.13
C GLY A 160 -20.76 6.97 1.41
N ARG A 161 -21.05 8.28 1.44
CA ARG A 161 -20.91 9.12 2.65
C ARG A 161 -21.83 8.67 3.80
N VAL A 162 -23.06 8.31 3.50
CA VAL A 162 -23.99 7.79 4.54
C VAL A 162 -23.46 6.48 5.13
N ILE A 163 -22.92 5.59 4.30
CA ILE A 163 -22.31 4.33 4.74
C ILE A 163 -21.09 4.59 5.61
N GLU A 164 -20.22 5.50 5.16
CA GLU A 164 -19.00 5.90 5.86
C GLU A 164 -19.31 6.54 7.22
N ASP A 165 -20.20 7.53 7.25
CA ASP A 165 -20.61 8.24 8.47
C ASP A 165 -21.24 7.28 9.49
N PHE A 166 -22.09 6.36 9.02
CA PHE A 166 -22.69 5.34 9.88
C PHE A 166 -21.63 4.41 10.47
N THR A 167 -20.65 3.98 9.67
CA THR A 167 -19.54 3.12 10.11
C THR A 167 -18.69 3.84 11.16
N TYR A 168 -18.22 5.05 10.86
CA TYR A 168 -17.33 5.80 11.74
C TYR A 168 -17.98 6.17 13.07
N LYS A 169 -19.26 6.53 13.05
CA LYS A 169 -20.03 6.82 14.27
C LYS A 169 -20.00 5.64 15.25
N HIS A 170 -20.09 4.40 14.74
CA HIS A 170 -20.26 3.22 15.59
C HIS A 170 -18.93 2.49 15.88
N ALA A 171 -17.87 2.72 15.10
CA ALA A 171 -16.55 2.12 15.36
C ALA A 171 -16.01 2.56 16.72
N ASP A 172 -15.41 1.61 17.46
CA ASP A 172 -14.74 1.89 18.73
C ASP A 172 -13.34 2.43 18.47
N LYS A 173 -12.61 1.86 17.51
CA LYS A 173 -11.35 2.38 16.98
C LYS A 173 -11.33 2.25 15.47
N ILE A 174 -10.66 3.20 14.84
CA ILE A 174 -10.42 3.23 13.40
C ILE A 174 -8.92 3.26 13.17
N ILE A 175 -8.38 2.25 12.52
CA ILE A 175 -7.00 2.22 12.08
C ILE A 175 -6.94 2.86 10.70
N VAL A 176 -6.07 3.84 10.52
CA VAL A 176 -5.80 4.50 9.24
C VAL A 176 -4.34 4.31 8.86
N ILE A 177 -4.03 4.37 7.57
CA ILE A 177 -2.68 4.06 7.04
C ILE A 177 -1.78 5.29 6.88
N SER A 178 -2.27 6.49 7.26
CA SER A 178 -1.52 7.74 7.10
C SER A 178 -2.08 8.87 7.96
N GLU A 179 -1.27 9.88 8.26
CA GLU A 179 -1.73 11.10 8.94
C GLU A 179 -2.72 11.89 8.05
N ASP A 180 -2.58 11.83 6.74
CA ASP A 180 -3.54 12.47 5.84
C ASP A 180 -4.92 11.78 5.87
N PHE A 181 -4.96 10.44 6.01
CA PHE A 181 -6.22 9.73 6.25
C PHE A 181 -6.82 10.15 7.59
N LYS A 182 -6.02 10.27 8.64
CA LYS A 182 -6.46 10.78 9.94
C LYS A 182 -7.07 12.17 9.80
N LYS A 183 -6.36 13.11 9.17
CA LYS A 183 -6.85 14.48 8.93
C LYS A 183 -8.16 14.48 8.13
N ASN A 184 -8.26 13.64 7.10
CA ASN A 184 -9.46 13.53 6.27
C ASN A 184 -10.69 13.11 7.08
N ILE A 185 -10.59 12.02 7.86
CA ILE A 185 -11.74 11.53 8.63
C ILE A 185 -12.05 12.39 9.85
N MET A 186 -11.06 13.06 10.44
CA MET A 186 -11.29 14.09 11.47
C MET A 186 -12.09 15.27 10.90
N ALA A 187 -11.77 15.72 9.69
CA ALA A 187 -12.54 16.77 9.00
C ALA A 187 -14.00 16.36 8.71
N LYS A 188 -14.28 15.05 8.71
CA LYS A 188 -15.62 14.47 8.62
C LYS A 188 -16.32 14.27 9.98
N GLY A 189 -15.69 14.75 11.07
CA GLY A 189 -16.26 14.73 12.43
C GLY A 189 -15.94 13.47 13.24
N VAL A 190 -14.98 12.66 12.83
CA VAL A 190 -14.52 11.52 13.65
C VAL A 190 -13.62 12.05 14.78
N PRO A 191 -13.91 11.70 16.06
CA PRO A 191 -13.06 12.12 17.19
C PRO A 191 -11.64 11.55 17.07
N GLU A 192 -10.65 12.35 17.41
CA GLU A 192 -9.24 11.98 17.29
C GLU A 192 -8.87 10.74 18.11
N ASP A 193 -9.43 10.62 19.31
CA ASP A 193 -9.19 9.50 20.23
C ASP A 193 -9.66 8.15 19.69
N LYS A 194 -10.54 8.14 18.69
CA LYS A 194 -10.94 6.92 17.96
C LYS A 194 -9.95 6.49 16.88
N ILE A 195 -9.05 7.38 16.43
CA ILE A 195 -8.22 7.16 15.26
C ILE A 195 -6.80 6.76 15.69
N VAL A 196 -6.29 5.70 15.09
CA VAL A 196 -4.91 5.24 15.29
C VAL A 196 -4.22 5.13 13.93
N VAL A 197 -3.10 5.82 13.77
CA VAL A 197 -2.30 5.73 12.54
C VAL A 197 -1.35 4.54 12.63
N VAL A 198 -1.52 3.62 11.70
CA VAL A 198 -0.62 2.48 11.50
C VAL A 198 -0.26 2.41 10.02
N TYR A 199 0.93 2.87 9.69
CA TYR A 199 1.43 2.79 8.32
C TYR A 199 1.52 1.33 7.84
N ASN A 200 1.27 1.11 6.57
CA ASN A 200 1.61 -0.14 5.95
C ASN A 200 3.14 -0.30 5.95
N TRP A 201 3.62 -1.39 6.52
CA TRP A 201 5.06 -1.64 6.69
C TRP A 201 5.71 -2.22 5.44
N VAL A 202 7.04 -2.21 5.43
CA VAL A 202 7.87 -2.88 4.44
C VAL A 202 8.53 -4.11 5.10
N ASP A 203 8.88 -5.11 4.29
CA ASP A 203 9.79 -6.14 4.76
C ASP A 203 11.22 -5.58 4.79
N GLN A 204 11.60 -5.09 5.96
CA GLN A 204 12.90 -4.43 6.19
C GLN A 204 14.09 -5.39 6.04
N ASN A 205 13.86 -6.70 6.03
CA ASN A 205 14.89 -7.72 5.88
C ASN A 205 15.03 -8.15 4.40
N ALA A 206 13.94 -8.15 3.65
CA ALA A 206 13.96 -8.43 2.21
C ALA A 206 14.47 -7.23 1.40
N VAL A 207 14.20 -5.99 1.86
CA VAL A 207 14.63 -4.76 1.18
C VAL A 207 15.74 -4.08 1.96
N VAL A 208 16.99 -4.33 1.56
CA VAL A 208 18.20 -3.79 2.19
C VAL A 208 19.11 -3.16 1.13
N GLY A 209 19.94 -2.22 1.56
CA GLY A 209 20.98 -1.64 0.70
C GLY A 209 22.07 -2.66 0.37
N VAL A 210 22.34 -2.86 -0.92
CA VAL A 210 23.42 -3.72 -1.41
C VAL A 210 24.56 -2.85 -1.93
N PRO A 211 25.80 -3.02 -1.46
CA PRO A 211 26.95 -2.31 -2.00
C PRO A 211 27.06 -2.50 -3.51
N ARG A 212 27.36 -1.41 -4.22
CA ARG A 212 27.38 -1.39 -5.70
C ARG A 212 28.30 -2.46 -6.31
N GLU A 213 29.43 -2.72 -5.65
CA GLU A 213 30.43 -3.73 -6.07
C GLU A 213 29.86 -5.15 -5.98
N LYS A 214 28.91 -5.39 -5.09
CA LYS A 214 28.25 -6.68 -4.87
C LYS A 214 26.91 -6.81 -5.62
N ASN A 215 26.46 -5.75 -6.27
CA ASN A 215 25.21 -5.78 -6.99
C ASN A 215 25.37 -6.44 -8.37
N LYS A 216 24.92 -7.68 -8.47
CA LYS A 216 24.99 -8.53 -9.68
C LYS A 216 24.29 -7.94 -10.91
N LEU A 217 23.30 -7.04 -10.69
CA LEU A 217 22.54 -6.45 -11.80
C LEU A 217 23.37 -5.45 -12.60
N PHE A 218 24.42 -4.85 -12.02
CA PHE A 218 25.35 -4.00 -12.77
C PHE A 218 26.07 -4.80 -13.86
N ASP A 219 26.56 -6.00 -13.56
CA ASP A 219 27.23 -6.87 -14.53
C ASP A 219 26.22 -7.43 -15.54
N LYS A 220 25.08 -7.92 -15.04
CA LYS A 220 24.04 -8.51 -15.88
C LYS A 220 23.53 -7.56 -16.97
N TYR A 221 23.43 -6.27 -16.66
CA TYR A 221 22.88 -5.26 -17.56
C TYR A 221 23.95 -4.26 -18.07
N HIS A 222 25.22 -4.54 -17.85
CA HIS A 222 26.37 -3.73 -18.30
C HIS A 222 26.26 -2.24 -17.88
N LEU A 223 25.79 -1.99 -16.64
CA LEU A 223 25.69 -0.65 -16.10
C LEU A 223 27.05 -0.14 -15.64
N ASP A 224 27.32 1.13 -15.89
CA ASP A 224 28.57 1.78 -15.48
C ASP A 224 28.53 2.11 -13.98
N ARG A 225 29.39 1.43 -13.20
CA ARG A 225 29.47 1.65 -11.74
C ARG A 225 29.99 3.04 -11.35
N GLY A 226 30.55 3.80 -12.28
CA GLY A 226 31.03 5.18 -12.04
C GLY A 226 29.95 6.24 -12.11
N LYS A 227 28.80 5.94 -12.73
CA LYS A 227 27.68 6.88 -12.90
C LYS A 227 26.84 7.03 -11.63
N PHE A 228 26.18 8.16 -11.52
CA PHE A 228 25.10 8.39 -10.56
C PHE A 228 23.78 7.96 -11.17
N TYR A 229 23.08 7.03 -10.55
CA TYR A 229 21.79 6.58 -11.05
C TYR A 229 20.65 7.02 -10.16
N ILE A 230 19.59 7.50 -10.81
CA ILE A 230 18.25 7.58 -10.22
C ILE A 230 17.53 6.28 -10.57
N GLU A 231 16.94 5.63 -9.59
CA GLU A 231 16.23 4.37 -9.79
C GLU A 231 14.72 4.59 -9.68
N TYR A 232 13.97 4.03 -10.61
CA TYR A 232 12.54 3.89 -10.53
C TYR A 232 12.14 2.43 -10.75
N SER A 233 11.56 1.82 -9.76
CA SER A 233 10.93 0.49 -9.89
C SER A 233 9.42 0.55 -9.63
N GLY A 234 8.65 -0.11 -10.49
CA GLY A 234 7.21 -0.23 -10.36
C GLY A 234 6.42 -0.12 -11.65
N ASN A 235 5.14 0.22 -11.53
CA ASN A 235 4.25 0.38 -12.67
C ASN A 235 4.65 1.59 -13.53
N ILE A 236 4.93 1.36 -14.81
CA ILE A 236 5.16 2.41 -15.81
C ILE A 236 3.81 2.72 -16.47
N GLY A 237 2.98 3.47 -15.75
CA GLY A 237 1.60 3.76 -16.14
C GLY A 237 1.38 5.20 -16.56
N LEU A 238 0.14 5.51 -16.90
CA LEU A 238 -0.28 6.84 -17.38
C LEU A 238 -0.21 7.94 -16.31
N THR A 239 -0.16 7.56 -15.03
CA THR A 239 -0.20 8.48 -13.88
C THR A 239 1.18 8.87 -13.35
N GLN A 240 2.26 8.25 -13.80
CA GLN A 240 3.61 8.41 -13.28
C GLN A 240 4.45 9.52 -13.94
N ASN A 241 3.85 10.42 -14.70
CA ASN A 241 4.51 11.58 -15.32
C ASN A 241 5.87 11.29 -16.01
N MET A 242 5.92 10.15 -16.74
CA MET A 242 7.15 9.70 -17.40
C MET A 242 7.64 10.68 -18.45
N ASP A 243 6.74 11.41 -19.12
CA ASP A 243 7.11 12.41 -20.13
C ASP A 243 8.01 13.51 -19.54
N MET A 244 7.60 14.09 -18.40
CA MET A 244 8.41 15.08 -17.69
C MET A 244 9.76 14.50 -17.22
N LEU A 245 9.77 13.27 -16.72
CA LEU A 245 11.00 12.60 -16.30
C LEU A 245 11.97 12.47 -17.47
N LEU A 246 11.49 12.03 -18.65
CA LEU A 246 12.32 11.88 -19.84
C LEU A 246 12.81 13.22 -20.39
N GLU A 247 12.02 14.29 -20.29
CA GLU A 247 12.47 15.65 -20.63
C GLU A 247 13.63 16.09 -19.71
N VAL A 248 13.52 15.86 -18.40
CA VAL A 248 14.60 16.13 -17.45
C VAL A 248 15.84 15.33 -17.81
N MET A 249 15.71 14.04 -18.11
CA MET A 249 16.84 13.20 -18.51
C MET A 249 17.49 13.65 -19.83
N LYS A 250 16.71 14.19 -20.76
CA LYS A 250 17.21 14.78 -22.01
C LYS A 250 18.09 16.00 -21.75
N GLU A 251 17.68 16.88 -20.83
CA GLU A 251 18.49 18.04 -20.43
C GLU A 251 19.77 17.60 -19.67
N LEU A 252 19.62 16.67 -18.73
CA LEU A 252 20.74 16.15 -17.93
C LEU A 252 21.77 15.40 -18.80
N LYS A 253 21.36 14.73 -19.87
CA LYS A 253 22.28 14.10 -20.82
C LYS A 253 23.35 15.07 -21.37
N VAL A 254 22.95 16.32 -21.57
CA VAL A 254 23.84 17.37 -22.09
C VAL A 254 24.64 18.02 -20.96
N SER A 255 23.99 18.41 -19.88
CA SER A 255 24.62 19.18 -18.79
C SER A 255 25.37 18.32 -17.78
N HIS A 256 24.89 17.10 -17.48
CA HIS A 256 25.42 16.19 -16.47
C HIS A 256 25.43 14.75 -17.00
N PRO A 257 26.30 14.39 -17.96
CA PRO A 257 26.29 13.09 -18.64
C PRO A 257 26.59 11.90 -17.70
N GLN A 258 27.07 12.17 -16.49
CA GLN A 258 27.31 11.16 -15.46
C GLN A 258 26.03 10.79 -14.69
N ILE A 259 24.90 11.48 -14.91
CA ILE A 259 23.61 11.15 -14.31
C ILE A 259 22.84 10.23 -15.25
N GLY A 260 22.48 9.04 -14.74
CA GLY A 260 21.66 8.06 -15.46
C GLY A 260 20.33 7.80 -14.76
N LEU A 261 19.37 7.28 -15.50
CA LEU A 261 18.10 6.78 -15.02
C LEU A 261 18.00 5.28 -15.30
N VAL A 262 17.63 4.50 -14.29
CA VAL A 262 17.27 3.09 -14.45
C VAL A 262 15.78 2.93 -14.17
N LEU A 263 15.04 2.46 -15.19
CA LEU A 263 13.62 2.15 -15.08
C LEU A 263 13.42 0.64 -15.03
N VAL A 264 12.83 0.13 -13.95
CA VAL A 264 12.56 -1.30 -13.77
C VAL A 264 11.06 -1.50 -13.63
N GLY A 265 10.41 -2.18 -14.56
CA GLY A 265 8.99 -2.45 -14.43
C GLY A 265 8.25 -2.68 -15.72
N GLU A 266 6.94 -2.84 -15.56
CA GLU A 266 5.96 -3.00 -16.64
C GLU A 266 4.83 -1.99 -16.47
N GLY A 267 4.04 -1.78 -17.52
CA GLY A 267 2.87 -0.91 -17.43
C GLY A 267 2.36 -0.45 -18.78
N ALA A 268 1.18 0.14 -18.78
CA ALA A 268 0.48 0.56 -20.00
C ALA A 268 1.21 1.65 -20.80
N TYR A 269 2.14 2.37 -20.16
CA TYR A 269 2.90 3.46 -20.80
C TYR A 269 4.34 3.08 -21.17
N LYS A 270 4.77 1.84 -20.89
CA LYS A 270 6.15 1.37 -21.13
C LYS A 270 6.57 1.52 -22.59
N LYS A 271 5.72 1.09 -23.52
CA LYS A 271 6.02 1.14 -24.95
C LYS A 271 6.28 2.58 -25.44
N GLN A 272 5.47 3.53 -24.98
CA GLN A 272 5.65 4.95 -25.31
C GLN A 272 6.98 5.49 -24.72
N VAL A 273 7.35 5.07 -23.52
CA VAL A 273 8.65 5.42 -22.92
C VAL A 273 9.79 4.88 -23.77
N GLU A 274 9.74 3.63 -24.20
CA GLU A 274 10.73 3.01 -25.11
C GLU A 274 10.86 3.78 -26.43
N GLU A 275 9.74 4.17 -27.03
CA GLU A 275 9.70 4.97 -28.27
C GLU A 275 10.34 6.36 -28.08
N ILE A 276 10.06 7.05 -26.95
CA ILE A 276 10.67 8.36 -26.65
C ILE A 276 12.16 8.22 -26.43
N VAL A 277 12.60 7.23 -25.64
CA VAL A 277 14.02 6.97 -25.36
C VAL A 277 14.80 6.73 -26.64
N ALA A 278 14.26 5.93 -27.57
CA ALA A 278 14.87 5.65 -28.85
C ALA A 278 14.89 6.87 -29.78
N ARG A 279 13.75 7.56 -29.93
CA ARG A 279 13.59 8.74 -30.78
C ARG A 279 14.55 9.87 -30.39
N ASP A 280 14.64 10.16 -29.08
CA ASP A 280 15.44 11.26 -28.54
C ASP A 280 16.87 10.83 -28.20
N GLY A 281 17.22 9.58 -28.48
CA GLY A 281 18.56 9.01 -28.28
C GLY A 281 19.02 9.14 -26.83
N LEU A 282 18.18 8.87 -25.83
CA LEU A 282 18.48 9.07 -24.42
C LEU A 282 19.41 7.96 -23.89
N THR A 283 20.72 8.06 -24.20
CA THR A 283 21.74 7.08 -23.81
C THR A 283 22.01 7.04 -22.29
N ASN A 284 21.45 7.98 -21.53
CA ASN A 284 21.50 8.02 -20.08
C ASN A 284 20.23 7.43 -19.42
N VAL A 285 19.34 6.79 -20.19
CA VAL A 285 18.17 6.07 -19.69
C VAL A 285 18.30 4.59 -20.02
N THR A 286 18.25 3.73 -19.02
CA THR A 286 18.31 2.28 -19.16
C THR A 286 17.01 1.68 -18.68
N MET A 287 16.33 0.91 -19.55
CA MET A 287 15.10 0.20 -19.20
C MET A 287 15.42 -1.27 -18.97
N LEU A 288 15.02 -1.78 -17.80
CA LEU A 288 15.21 -3.18 -17.42
C LEU A 288 13.87 -3.91 -17.32
N PRO A 289 13.84 -5.20 -17.61
CA PRO A 289 12.64 -6.01 -17.40
C PRO A 289 12.33 -6.14 -15.92
N PHE A 290 11.09 -6.53 -15.61
CA PHE A 290 10.69 -6.88 -14.25
C PHE A 290 11.63 -7.94 -13.67
N GLN A 291 12.04 -7.74 -12.41
CA GLN A 291 12.94 -8.66 -11.72
C GLN A 291 12.15 -9.48 -10.69
N PRO A 292 12.59 -10.71 -10.38
CA PRO A 292 12.02 -11.52 -9.30
C PRO A 292 12.09 -10.79 -7.94
N TYR A 293 11.16 -11.14 -7.04
CA TYR A 293 11.11 -10.51 -5.70
C TYR A 293 12.40 -10.72 -4.89
N GLU A 294 13.07 -11.86 -5.09
CA GLU A 294 14.34 -12.19 -4.44
C GLU A 294 15.47 -11.21 -4.83
N ASP A 295 15.32 -10.53 -5.95
CA ASP A 295 16.28 -9.53 -6.44
C ASP A 295 15.92 -8.10 -6.03
N ILE A 296 14.87 -7.89 -5.22
CA ILE A 296 14.33 -6.56 -4.91
C ILE A 296 15.38 -5.62 -4.28
N SER A 297 16.24 -6.14 -3.40
CA SER A 297 17.34 -5.36 -2.80
C SER A 297 18.35 -4.91 -3.85
N TYR A 298 18.68 -5.77 -4.83
CA TYR A 298 19.56 -5.42 -5.94
C TYR A 298 18.93 -4.36 -6.85
N VAL A 299 17.59 -4.46 -7.07
CA VAL A 299 16.86 -3.50 -7.91
C VAL A 299 16.93 -2.09 -7.32
N PHE A 300 16.51 -1.90 -6.07
CA PHE A 300 16.60 -0.58 -5.44
C PHE A 300 18.04 -0.09 -5.36
N SER A 301 18.99 -0.97 -5.06
CA SER A 301 20.42 -0.64 -4.98
C SER A 301 21.12 -0.40 -6.33
N LEU A 302 20.38 -0.35 -7.46
CA LEU A 302 20.89 0.19 -8.72
C LEU A 302 21.03 1.71 -8.67
N GLY A 303 20.17 2.39 -7.89
CA GLY A 303 20.18 3.83 -7.71
C GLY A 303 21.14 4.33 -6.63
N ASP A 304 21.56 5.56 -6.76
CA ASP A 304 22.07 6.40 -5.67
C ASP A 304 20.93 7.16 -4.99
N ALA A 305 19.78 7.30 -5.67
CA ALA A 305 18.53 7.84 -5.17
C ALA A 305 17.34 7.09 -5.79
N GLY A 306 16.27 6.92 -5.03
CA GLY A 306 15.04 6.30 -5.50
C GLY A 306 13.96 7.33 -5.83
N LEU A 307 13.17 7.08 -6.86
CA LEU A 307 12.23 8.03 -7.44
C LEU A 307 10.77 7.72 -7.09
N VAL A 308 10.07 8.74 -6.60
CA VAL A 308 8.61 8.76 -6.41
C VAL A 308 8.04 9.89 -7.26
N ILE A 309 7.28 9.54 -8.30
CA ILE A 309 6.79 10.52 -9.28
C ILE A 309 5.33 10.26 -9.65
N SER A 310 4.54 11.33 -9.78
CA SER A 310 3.17 11.29 -10.31
C SER A 310 2.85 12.52 -11.15
N LYS A 311 1.83 12.40 -12.00
CA LYS A 311 1.20 13.57 -12.64
C LYS A 311 0.49 14.43 -11.60
N PRO A 312 0.40 15.75 -11.80
CA PRO A 312 -0.39 16.62 -10.92
C PRO A 312 -1.84 16.15 -10.77
N GLY A 313 -2.35 16.20 -9.55
CA GLY A 313 -3.73 15.87 -9.22
C GLY A 313 -4.04 14.37 -9.07
N VAL A 314 -3.03 13.51 -9.11
CA VAL A 314 -3.22 12.05 -9.04
C VAL A 314 -2.73 11.45 -7.74
N GLY A 315 -1.75 12.06 -7.09
CA GLY A 315 -1.00 11.49 -5.96
C GLY A 315 -1.46 11.92 -4.57
N ALA A 316 -2.43 12.82 -4.44
CA ALA A 316 -2.74 13.51 -3.19
C ALA A 316 -3.29 12.62 -2.04
N ASN A 317 -3.77 11.42 -2.32
CA ASN A 317 -4.55 10.65 -1.35
C ASN A 317 -3.75 9.64 -0.52
N SER A 318 -2.49 9.36 -0.85
CA SER A 318 -1.67 8.42 -0.08
C SER A 318 -0.19 8.51 -0.42
N VAL A 319 0.67 8.15 0.55
CA VAL A 319 2.10 7.96 0.30
C VAL A 319 2.30 6.67 -0.50
N PRO A 320 2.98 6.72 -1.65
CA PRO A 320 3.26 5.52 -2.42
C PRO A 320 4.12 4.53 -1.64
N SER A 321 3.72 3.27 -1.58
CA SER A 321 4.42 2.22 -0.81
C SER A 321 5.89 2.03 -1.21
N LYS A 322 6.26 2.33 -2.45
CA LYS A 322 7.66 2.30 -2.91
C LYS A 322 8.58 3.26 -2.13
N THR A 323 8.05 4.34 -1.55
CA THR A 323 8.79 5.25 -0.67
C THR A 323 9.47 4.47 0.45
N TRP A 324 8.73 3.57 1.08
CA TRP A 324 9.23 2.76 2.19
C TRP A 324 10.32 1.79 1.76
N SER A 325 10.20 1.21 0.55
CA SER A 325 11.22 0.33 -0.01
C SER A 325 12.51 1.08 -0.37
N ILE A 326 12.41 2.29 -0.95
CA ILE A 326 13.55 3.17 -1.21
C ILE A 326 14.29 3.49 0.09
N MET A 327 13.56 3.95 1.11
CA MET A 327 14.12 4.24 2.43
C MET A 327 14.72 2.99 3.09
N SER A 328 14.06 1.84 2.96
CA SER A 328 14.56 0.56 3.48
C SER A 328 15.88 0.14 2.83
N ALA A 329 16.06 0.43 1.55
CA ALA A 329 17.33 0.21 0.84
C ALA A 329 18.42 1.25 1.17
N SER A 330 18.18 2.14 2.15
CA SER A 330 19.10 3.22 2.53
C SER A 330 19.36 4.22 1.40
N LEU A 331 18.36 4.49 0.57
CA LEU A 331 18.43 5.48 -0.49
C LEU A 331 17.66 6.76 -0.12
N PRO A 332 18.16 7.94 -0.49
CA PRO A 332 17.34 9.16 -0.43
C PRO A 332 16.17 9.08 -1.38
N VAL A 333 15.03 9.61 -0.97
CA VAL A 333 13.85 9.70 -1.81
C VAL A 333 13.88 11.00 -2.62
N LEU A 334 13.77 10.91 -3.93
CA LEU A 334 13.48 12.03 -4.83
C LEU A 334 11.99 11.99 -5.16
N ALA A 335 11.20 12.90 -4.60
CA ALA A 335 9.77 12.97 -4.85
C ALA A 335 9.43 14.14 -5.76
N ASN A 336 8.70 13.86 -6.86
CA ASN A 336 7.93 14.86 -7.61
C ASN A 336 6.47 14.45 -7.58
N PHE A 337 5.75 14.98 -6.59
CA PHE A 337 4.47 14.42 -6.18
C PHE A 337 3.50 15.52 -5.74
N ASP A 338 2.19 15.21 -5.67
CA ASP A 338 1.22 16.10 -5.08
C ASP A 338 1.50 16.29 -3.58
N GLU A 339 1.24 17.47 -3.04
CA GLU A 339 1.46 17.74 -1.63
C GLU A 339 0.57 16.84 -0.76
N ASN A 340 1.23 16.06 0.06
CA ASN A 340 0.65 15.19 1.08
C ASN A 340 1.69 15.01 2.21
N GLU A 341 1.43 14.14 3.18
CA GLU A 341 2.33 13.90 4.31
C GLU A 341 3.75 13.45 3.91
N LEU A 342 3.96 12.96 2.67
CA LEU A 342 5.28 12.60 2.17
C LEU A 342 6.25 13.79 2.24
N LYS A 343 5.76 15.01 1.94
CA LYS A 343 6.55 16.24 2.04
C LYS A 343 7.08 16.43 3.47
N ASP A 344 6.20 16.29 4.46
CA ASP A 344 6.55 16.50 5.87
C ASP A 344 7.49 15.39 6.38
N ILE A 345 7.25 14.15 5.95
CA ILE A 345 8.11 13.00 6.29
C ILE A 345 9.53 13.20 5.75
N LEU A 346 9.67 13.58 4.47
CA LEU A 346 10.98 13.76 3.85
C LEU A 346 11.75 14.93 4.45
N ALA A 347 11.08 16.05 4.71
CA ALA A 347 11.70 17.24 5.29
C ALA A 347 12.02 17.03 6.77
N GLY A 348 11.07 16.54 7.56
CA GLY A 348 11.22 16.39 9.01
C GLY A 348 12.25 15.34 9.43
N ASN A 349 12.48 14.32 8.59
CA ASN A 349 13.46 13.27 8.86
C ASN A 349 14.74 13.41 8.02
N GLU A 350 14.89 14.48 7.25
CA GLU A 350 16.04 14.66 6.34
C GLU A 350 16.36 13.37 5.55
N CYS A 351 15.37 12.80 4.86
CA CYS A 351 15.52 11.51 4.19
C CYS A 351 15.21 11.56 2.68
N GLY A 352 15.07 12.77 2.12
CA GLY A 352 14.84 12.97 0.70
C GLY A 352 14.55 14.42 0.36
N ILE A 353 14.25 14.65 -0.91
CA ILE A 353 13.87 15.97 -1.44
C ILE A 353 12.48 15.86 -2.05
N PHE A 354 11.58 16.74 -1.62
CA PHE A 354 10.23 16.85 -2.16
C PHE A 354 10.13 18.04 -3.12
N THR A 355 9.56 17.81 -4.29
CA THR A 355 9.19 18.84 -5.26
C THR A 355 7.74 18.64 -5.67
N LYS A 356 7.03 19.74 -5.97
CA LYS A 356 5.63 19.67 -6.38
C LYS A 356 5.47 18.92 -7.70
N ALA A 357 4.43 18.11 -7.81
CA ALA A 357 4.13 17.37 -9.03
C ALA A 357 4.08 18.32 -10.26
N GLY A 358 4.82 17.98 -11.31
CA GLY A 358 4.92 18.75 -12.54
C GLY A 358 5.93 19.90 -12.50
N ASP A 359 6.54 20.24 -11.35
CA ASP A 359 7.63 21.23 -11.29
C ASP A 359 8.93 20.59 -11.78
N LYS A 360 9.12 20.68 -13.10
CA LYS A 360 10.26 20.09 -13.81
C LYS A 360 11.59 20.68 -13.38
N GLU A 361 11.66 22.00 -13.22
CA GLU A 361 12.92 22.67 -12.90
C GLU A 361 13.36 22.38 -11.46
N ALA A 362 12.46 22.51 -10.48
CA ALA A 362 12.78 22.12 -9.09
C ALA A 362 13.19 20.65 -8.99
N PHE A 363 12.52 19.76 -9.74
CA PHE A 363 12.85 18.35 -9.77
C PHE A 363 14.26 18.10 -10.36
N LYS A 364 14.59 18.73 -11.49
CA LYS A 364 15.93 18.65 -12.08
C LYS A 364 17.02 19.11 -11.10
N GLN A 365 16.79 20.25 -10.42
CA GLN A 365 17.74 20.78 -9.45
C GLN A 365 17.90 19.86 -8.23
N SER A 366 16.84 19.18 -7.79
CA SER A 366 16.94 18.19 -6.70
C SER A 366 17.84 17.01 -7.07
N ILE A 367 17.78 16.55 -8.31
CA ILE A 367 18.67 15.48 -8.83
C ILE A 367 20.13 15.97 -8.83
N ILE A 368 20.38 17.16 -9.37
CA ILE A 368 21.72 17.75 -9.46
C ILE A 368 22.30 17.92 -8.04
N SER A 369 21.52 18.41 -7.08
CA SER A 369 21.99 18.64 -5.71
C SER A 369 22.46 17.34 -5.01
N LEU A 370 21.77 16.21 -5.25
CA LEU A 370 22.22 14.91 -4.72
C LEU A 370 23.43 14.35 -5.47
N TYR A 371 23.52 14.60 -6.78
CA TYR A 371 24.68 14.23 -7.57
C TYR A 371 25.96 14.94 -7.11
N GLU A 372 25.88 16.26 -6.89
CA GLU A 372 26.99 17.11 -6.47
C GLU A 372 27.36 16.91 -5.00
N ASN A 373 26.41 16.55 -4.14
CA ASN A 373 26.62 16.34 -2.72
C ASN A 373 26.39 14.88 -2.28
N ARG A 374 27.42 14.05 -2.50
CA ARG A 374 27.37 12.61 -2.17
C ARG A 374 27.23 12.33 -0.68
N GLU A 375 27.70 13.24 0.19
CA GLU A 375 27.55 13.08 1.63
C GLU A 375 26.08 13.34 2.07
N LEU A 376 25.44 14.35 1.48
CA LEU A 376 24.01 14.59 1.66
C LEU A 376 23.19 13.36 1.23
N CYS A 377 23.53 12.80 0.06
CA CYS A 377 22.90 11.60 -0.47
C CYS A 377 22.99 10.44 0.52
N ARG A 378 24.18 10.14 1.05
CA ARG A 378 24.38 9.09 2.06
C ARG A 378 23.68 9.38 3.37
N ARG A 379 23.69 10.64 3.84
CA ARG A 379 22.99 11.06 5.07
C ARG A 379 21.49 10.81 4.95
N TYR A 380 20.88 11.27 3.87
CA TYR A 380 19.45 11.09 3.63
C TYR A 380 19.07 9.60 3.54
N GLY A 381 19.89 8.79 2.89
CA GLY A 381 19.69 7.34 2.83
C GLY A 381 19.72 6.68 4.22
N ARG A 382 20.70 7.01 5.06
CA ARG A 382 20.76 6.51 6.45
C ARG A 382 19.56 6.93 7.28
N ASN A 383 19.16 8.19 7.19
CA ASN A 383 18.02 8.72 7.91
C ASN A 383 16.71 8.05 7.47
N GLY A 384 16.54 7.82 6.15
CA GLY A 384 15.40 7.08 5.63
C GLY A 384 15.33 5.66 6.18
N ARG A 385 16.46 4.95 6.21
CA ARG A 385 16.52 3.61 6.80
C ARG A 385 16.18 3.63 8.29
N GLN A 386 16.67 4.62 9.04
CA GLN A 386 16.36 4.76 10.47
C GLN A 386 14.85 5.00 10.67
N PHE A 387 14.24 5.88 9.87
CA PHE A 387 12.78 6.09 9.91
C PHE A 387 12.00 4.78 9.68
N VAL A 388 12.42 3.96 8.71
CA VAL A 388 11.82 2.65 8.46
C VAL A 388 11.95 1.75 9.69
N MET A 389 13.15 1.66 10.28
CA MET A 389 13.40 0.80 11.44
C MET A 389 12.58 1.22 12.67
N ASP A 390 12.36 2.52 12.85
CA ASP A 390 11.62 3.05 13.99
C ASP A 390 10.09 2.98 13.82
N ASN A 391 9.58 3.04 12.56
CA ASN A 391 8.16 3.28 12.31
C ASN A 391 7.48 2.26 11.41
N LEU A 392 8.21 1.58 10.52
CA LEU A 392 7.65 0.87 9.37
C LEU A 392 8.12 -0.57 9.27
N THR A 393 8.67 -1.15 10.35
CA THR A 393 8.96 -2.56 10.38
C THR A 393 7.70 -3.38 10.58
N ARG A 394 7.75 -4.64 10.18
CA ARG A 394 6.69 -5.61 10.42
C ARG A 394 6.29 -5.65 11.90
N GLU A 395 7.28 -5.68 12.80
CA GLU A 395 7.09 -5.78 14.24
C GLU A 395 6.36 -4.55 14.78
N VAL A 396 6.81 -3.34 14.41
CA VAL A 396 6.18 -2.07 14.81
C VAL A 396 4.73 -1.99 14.30
N GLY A 397 4.52 -2.31 13.02
CA GLY A 397 3.19 -2.25 12.43
C GLY A 397 2.22 -3.24 13.07
N THR A 398 2.60 -4.51 13.17
CA THR A 398 1.73 -5.56 13.73
C THR A 398 1.46 -5.37 15.22
N GLN A 399 2.44 -4.90 15.99
CA GLN A 399 2.28 -4.62 17.42
C GLN A 399 1.20 -3.55 17.66
N LYS A 400 1.17 -2.48 16.85
CA LYS A 400 0.13 -1.45 16.94
C LYS A 400 -1.28 -2.03 16.70
N TYR A 401 -1.45 -2.95 15.75
CA TYR A 401 -2.73 -3.65 15.55
C TYR A 401 -3.14 -4.45 16.77
N VAL A 402 -2.20 -5.20 17.37
CA VAL A 402 -2.42 -5.95 18.61
C VAL A 402 -2.88 -5.03 19.75
N GLU A 403 -2.21 -3.91 19.94
CA GLU A 403 -2.54 -2.94 20.99
C GLU A 403 -3.92 -2.33 20.80
N VAL A 404 -4.28 -1.96 19.58
CA VAL A 404 -5.61 -1.42 19.26
C VAL A 404 -6.69 -2.44 19.59
N ILE A 405 -6.54 -3.70 19.17
CA ILE A 405 -7.53 -4.74 19.48
C ILE A 405 -7.63 -4.97 21.00
N LYS A 406 -6.48 -5.08 21.68
CA LYS A 406 -6.47 -5.23 23.16
C LYS A 406 -7.14 -4.06 23.88
N SER A 407 -6.97 -2.83 23.39
CA SER A 407 -7.58 -1.64 24.00
C SER A 407 -9.10 -1.67 23.92
N VAL A 408 -9.65 -2.14 22.82
CA VAL A 408 -11.10 -2.25 22.58
C VAL A 408 -11.72 -3.40 23.42
N CYS A 409 -11.00 -4.49 23.57
CA CYS A 409 -11.50 -5.65 24.32
C CYS A 409 -11.43 -5.46 25.86
N ARG A 410 -10.46 -4.68 26.37
CA ARG A 410 -10.31 -4.40 27.83
C ARG A 410 -11.25 -3.33 28.35
N GLY A 411 -11.89 -2.59 27.50
CA GLY A 411 -12.83 -1.54 27.85
C GLY A 411 -14.24 -2.00 28.23
N LYS A 412 -14.42 -3.30 28.50
CA LYS A 412 -15.67 -3.90 28.99
C LYS A 412 -15.66 -4.05 30.51
#